data_01e0f041db0fd39bf4261d1ece229be9
#
_entry.id   01e0f041db0fd39bf4261d1ece229be9
#
_cell.length_a   1.000
_cell.length_b   1.000
_cell.length_c   1.000
_cell.angle_alpha   90.00
_cell.angle_beta   90.00
_cell.angle_gamma   90.00
#
_symmetry.space_group_name_H-M   'P 1'
#
loop_
_entity.id
_entity.type
_entity.pdbx_description
1 polymer ?
#
loop_
_entity_poly.entity_id
_entity_poly.type
_entity_poly.pdbx_seq_one_letter_code
_entity_poly.pdbx_strand_id
1 'polypeptide(L)'
;MLKEKSGRKTTEAVRNRILQLCQERNMTINRLATVSALPPSSIKNILYGKSQNPKLLTIKLICDGLDITLGQFFSTPEFDGLEQELE
;
A
#
# COMPACT_ATOMS: atom_id res chain seq x y z
N MET A 1 -26.61 -7.89 6.64
CA MET A 1 -26.12 -7.95 6.23
C MET A 1 -24.99 -7.61 6.09
N LEU A 2 -24.41 -7.78 5.87
CA LEU A 2 -23.35 -7.56 5.96
C LEU A 2 -22.63 -6.89 5.16
N LYS A 3 -22.15 -6.31 5.19
CA LYS A 3 -21.56 -5.72 4.55
C LYS A 3 -20.42 -5.60 4.41
N GLU A 4 -20.18 -5.23 3.93
CA GLU A 4 -19.14 -5.40 3.50
C GLU A 4 -18.30 -4.39 3.81
N LYS A 5 -17.42 -4.58 4.59
CA LYS A 5 -16.34 -3.70 4.71
C LYS A 5 -15.29 -4.05 3.71
N SER A 6 -15.30 -5.16 3.16
CA SER A 6 -14.61 -5.59 1.95
C SER A 6 -13.20 -5.10 1.78
N GLY A 7 -12.42 -5.03 2.85
CA GLY A 7 -11.02 -4.64 2.77
C GLY A 7 -10.78 -3.17 2.47
N ARG A 8 -11.81 -2.35 2.46
CA ARG A 8 -11.68 -0.94 2.12
C ARG A 8 -10.73 -0.22 3.05
N LYS A 9 -10.90 -0.38 4.36
CA LYS A 9 -10.05 0.29 5.33
C LYS A 9 -8.64 -0.24 5.31
N THR A 10 -8.48 -1.53 5.11
CA THR A 10 -7.16 -2.13 4.98
C THR A 10 -6.45 -1.59 3.75
N THR A 11 -7.17 -1.46 2.63
CA THR A 11 -6.58 -0.91 1.41
C THR A 11 -6.22 0.55 1.59
N GLU A 12 -7.03 1.31 2.32
CA GLU A 12 -6.70 2.70 2.62
C GLU A 12 -5.42 2.81 3.44
N ALA A 13 -5.23 1.90 4.40
CA ALA A 13 -4.01 1.88 5.19
C ALA A 13 -2.79 1.63 4.31
N VAL A 14 -2.92 0.73 3.35
CA VAL A 14 -1.83 0.47 2.39
C VAL A 14 -1.53 1.72 1.57
N ARG A 15 -2.57 2.38 1.07
CA ARG A 15 -2.44 3.62 0.31
C ARG A 15 -1.69 4.68 1.11
N ASN A 16 -2.16 4.90 2.34
CA ASN A 16 -1.58 5.92 3.20
C ASN A 16 -0.14 5.61 3.52
N ARG A 17 0.19 4.33 3.71
CA ARG A 17 1.56 3.92 4.01
C ARG A 17 2.48 4.22 2.83
N ILE A 18 2.04 3.91 1.60
CA ILE A 18 2.83 4.20 0.41
C ILE A 18 3.07 5.71 0.30
N LEU A 19 2.02 6.51 0.48
CA LEU A 19 2.15 7.96 0.37
C LEU A 19 3.08 8.50 1.45
N GLN A 20 2.98 7.99 2.66
CA GLN A 20 3.84 8.40 3.77
C GLN A 20 5.31 8.11 3.44
N LEU A 21 5.59 6.91 2.96
CA LEU A 21 6.96 6.52 2.64
C LEU A 21 7.53 7.37 1.52
N CYS A 22 6.73 7.67 0.50
CA CYS A 22 7.16 8.55 -0.57
C CYS A 22 7.44 9.95 -0.05
N GLN A 23 6.59 10.46 0.82
CA GLN A 23 6.77 11.80 1.38
C GLN A 23 8.03 11.87 2.21
N GLU A 24 8.27 10.86 3.04
CA GLU A 24 9.46 10.83 3.88
C GLU A 24 10.74 10.80 3.07
N ARG A 25 10.67 10.26 1.85
CA ARG A 25 11.86 10.11 1.01
C ARG A 25 11.91 11.12 -0.12
N ASN A 26 10.99 12.08 -0.13
CA ASN A 26 10.89 13.06 -1.23
C ASN A 26 10.86 12.36 -2.58
N MET A 27 10.05 11.33 -2.69
CA MET A 27 10.00 10.48 -3.85
C MET A 27 8.66 10.66 -4.57
N THR A 28 8.71 10.83 -5.88
CA THR A 28 7.50 10.88 -6.69
C THR A 28 6.98 9.47 -6.94
N ILE A 29 5.71 9.38 -7.35
CA ILE A 29 5.11 8.10 -7.71
C ILE A 29 5.87 7.46 -8.89
N ASN A 30 6.26 8.27 -9.86
CA ASN A 30 7.03 7.74 -11.00
C ASN A 30 8.37 7.19 -10.55
N ARG A 31 9.03 7.87 -9.63
CA ARG A 31 10.30 7.37 -9.11
C ARG A 31 10.10 6.08 -8.35
N LEU A 32 9.03 6.01 -7.54
CA LEU A 32 8.72 4.78 -6.82
C LEU A 32 8.51 3.63 -7.80
N ALA A 33 7.79 3.87 -8.87
CA ALA A 33 7.56 2.84 -9.88
C ALA A 33 8.89 2.37 -10.47
N THR A 34 9.77 3.30 -10.79
CA THR A 34 11.06 2.97 -11.38
C THR A 34 11.88 2.09 -10.44
N VAL A 35 12.02 2.49 -9.16
CA VAL A 35 12.86 1.73 -8.23
C VAL A 35 12.21 0.40 -7.84
N SER A 36 10.91 0.27 -8.03
CA SER A 36 10.18 -0.97 -7.71
C SER A 36 10.03 -1.87 -8.92
N ALA A 37 10.53 -1.45 -10.07
CA ALA A 37 10.41 -2.19 -11.33
C ALA A 37 8.95 -2.46 -11.68
N LEU A 38 8.09 -1.48 -11.42
CA LEU A 38 6.66 -1.56 -11.71
C LEU A 38 6.26 -0.47 -12.69
N PRO A 39 5.26 -0.74 -13.54
CA PRO A 39 4.70 0.34 -14.34
C PRO A 39 3.99 1.33 -13.40
N PRO A 40 4.06 2.64 -13.68
CA PRO A 40 3.37 3.62 -12.84
C PRO A 40 1.90 3.33 -12.65
N SER A 41 1.24 2.73 -13.63
CA SER A 41 -0.18 2.43 -13.54
C SER A 41 -0.47 1.45 -12.40
N SER A 42 0.46 0.54 -12.09
CA SER A 42 0.25 -0.40 -10.98
C SER A 42 0.14 0.32 -9.65
N ILE A 43 0.99 1.33 -9.45
CA ILE A 43 0.96 2.09 -8.22
C ILE A 43 -0.25 3.02 -8.20
N LYS A 44 -0.55 3.66 -9.32
CA LYS A 44 -1.70 4.56 -9.39
C LYS A 44 -3.01 3.82 -9.15
N ASN A 45 -3.11 2.58 -9.61
CA ASN A 45 -4.31 1.78 -9.35
C ASN A 45 -4.52 1.57 -7.85
N ILE A 46 -3.45 1.37 -7.10
CA ILE A 46 -3.55 1.24 -5.65
C ILE A 46 -3.94 2.58 -5.03
N LEU A 47 -3.24 3.64 -5.42
CA LEU A 47 -3.38 4.94 -4.76
C LEU A 47 -4.72 5.60 -5.04
N TYR A 48 -5.28 5.37 -6.22
CA TYR A 48 -6.48 6.10 -6.63
C TYR A 48 -7.73 5.24 -6.58
N GLY A 49 -7.69 4.17 -5.78
CA GLY A 49 -8.89 3.42 -5.43
C GLY A 49 -9.38 2.42 -6.44
N LYS A 50 -8.64 2.20 -7.51
CA LYS A 50 -9.08 1.22 -8.49
C LYS A 50 -8.84 -0.20 -8.02
N SER A 51 -7.74 -0.41 -7.29
CA SER A 51 -7.41 -1.73 -6.78
C SER A 51 -7.93 -1.85 -5.37
N GLN A 52 -8.87 -2.77 -5.16
CA GLN A 52 -9.42 -3.04 -3.85
C GLN A 52 -8.62 -4.10 -3.11
N ASN A 53 -7.73 -4.77 -3.82
CA ASN A 53 -6.97 -5.88 -3.25
C ASN A 53 -5.60 -5.93 -3.90
N PRO A 54 -4.69 -5.04 -3.49
CA PRO A 54 -3.34 -5.01 -4.08
C PRO A 54 -2.65 -6.34 -3.83
N LYS A 55 -1.93 -6.81 -4.83
CA LYS A 55 -1.22 -8.07 -4.70
C LYS A 55 -0.08 -7.93 -3.72
N LEU A 56 0.11 -8.95 -2.91
CA LEU A 56 1.22 -8.97 -1.96
C LEU A 56 2.56 -8.81 -2.66
N LEU A 57 2.72 -9.45 -3.82
CA LEU A 57 3.97 -9.32 -4.55
C LEU A 57 4.23 -7.88 -4.99
N THR A 58 3.18 -7.16 -5.38
CA THR A 58 3.32 -5.76 -5.73
C THR A 58 3.84 -4.96 -4.53
N ILE A 59 3.27 -5.21 -3.35
CA ILE A 59 3.71 -4.54 -2.14
C ILE A 59 5.16 -4.92 -1.82
N LYS A 60 5.52 -6.19 -2.01
CA LYS A 60 6.91 -6.62 -1.78
C LYS A 60 7.88 -5.89 -2.70
N LEU A 61 7.52 -5.71 -3.97
CA LEU A 61 8.37 -4.98 -4.90
C LEU A 61 8.53 -3.52 -4.49
N ILE A 62 7.46 -2.91 -4.00
CA ILE A 62 7.55 -1.55 -3.48
C ILE A 62 8.50 -1.50 -2.27
N CYS A 63 8.39 -2.47 -1.38
CA CYS A 63 9.30 -2.54 -0.23
C CYS A 63 10.75 -2.69 -0.69
N ASP A 64 10.98 -3.55 -1.67
CA ASP A 64 12.34 -3.74 -2.19
C ASP A 64 12.87 -2.44 -2.78
N GLY A 65 12.03 -1.72 -3.53
CA GLY A 65 12.43 -0.45 -4.12
C GLY A 65 12.72 0.61 -3.07
N LEU A 66 12.09 0.54 -1.93
CA LEU A 66 12.30 1.47 -0.82
C LEU A 66 13.33 0.97 0.18
N ASP A 67 13.86 -0.23 -0.04
CA ASP A 67 14.86 -0.84 0.84
C ASP A 67 14.33 -1.02 2.26
N ILE A 68 13.10 -1.51 2.37
CA ILE A 68 12.51 -1.88 3.66
C ILE A 68 11.96 -3.28 3.56
N THR A 69 11.70 -3.88 4.71
CA THR A 69 11.08 -5.21 4.76
C THR A 69 9.57 -5.09 4.73
N LEU A 70 8.89 -6.20 4.44
CA LEU A 70 7.43 -6.24 4.56
C LEU A 70 7.01 -5.95 6.00
N GLY A 71 7.76 -6.48 6.98
CA GLY A 71 7.45 -6.20 8.36
C GLY A 71 7.52 -4.71 8.68
N GLN A 72 8.53 -4.03 8.17
CA GLN A 72 8.64 -2.60 8.37
C GLN A 72 7.52 -1.82 7.68
N PHE A 73 7.11 -2.28 6.52
CA PHE A 73 6.01 -1.64 5.81
C PHE A 73 4.74 -1.65 6.65
N PHE A 74 4.41 -2.79 7.26
CA PHE A 74 3.16 -2.97 7.96
C PHE A 74 3.23 -2.66 9.46
N SER A 75 4.40 -2.27 9.96
CA SER A 75 4.57 -2.02 11.40
C SER A 75 4.23 -0.57 11.73
N THR A 76 2.96 -0.22 11.66
CA THR A 76 2.48 1.12 11.99
C THR A 76 1.22 1.03 12.81
N PRO A 77 0.92 2.07 13.61
CA PRO A 77 -0.32 2.07 14.39
C PRO A 77 -1.57 1.96 13.53
N GLU A 78 -1.55 2.49 12.32
CA GLU A 78 -2.73 2.42 11.45
C GLU A 78 -3.07 0.98 11.12
N PHE A 79 -2.06 0.15 10.80
CA PHE A 79 -2.33 -1.26 10.53
C PHE A 79 -2.74 -2.00 11.79
N ASP A 80 -2.09 -1.71 12.91
CA ASP A 80 -2.40 -2.39 14.17
C ASP A 80 -3.79 -2.07 14.64
N GLY A 81 -4.31 -0.89 14.31
CA GLY A 81 -5.63 -0.46 14.74
C GLY A 81 -6.76 -0.80 13.81
N LEU A 82 -6.50 -1.56 12.74
CA LEU A 82 -7.56 -1.91 11.81
C LEU A 82 -8.59 -2.82 12.46
N GLU A 83 -9.86 -2.53 12.15
CA GLU A 83 -10.94 -3.39 12.59
C GLU A 83 -10.93 -4.70 11.83
N GLN A 84 -11.55 -5.72 12.42
CA GLN A 84 -11.69 -6.99 11.73
C GLN A 84 -12.50 -6.80 10.45
N GLU A 85 -12.08 -7.50 9.40
CA GLU A 85 -12.83 -7.50 8.14
C GLU A 85 -13.92 -8.59 8.14
N LEU A 86 -13.81 -9.54 9.05
CA LEU A 86 -14.83 -10.57 9.19
C LEU A 86 -16.01 -10.03 9.99
N GLU A 87 -17.20 -10.40 9.57
CA GLU A 87 -18.42 -10.00 10.26
C GLU A 87 -18.84 -11.01 11.28
#